data_e94ebe5e62e7a9b0f3f0e932ba528a7d
#
_entry.id   e94ebe5e62e7a9b0f3f0e932ba528a7d
#
_cell.length_a   1.000
_cell.length_b   1.000
_cell.length_c   1.000
_cell.angle_alpha   90.00
_cell.angle_beta   90.00
_cell.angle_gamma   90.00
#
_symmetry.space_group_name_H-M   'P 1'
#
loop_
_entity.id
_entity.type
_entity.pdbx_description
1 polymer ?
#
loop_
_entity_poly.entity_id
_entity_poly.type
_entity_poly.pdbx_seq_one_letter_code
_entity_poly.pdbx_strand_id
1 'polypeptide(L)'
;KRYTDEVYLAYDSDGAGRKATMKAIGIMREVGISTRIIDLKPYKDPDEFIHNLGKEAFEGRIADAVTGIVFEIDGIAQGYNLRDPEEKIRFTKEAAKRLSALDEPVVRHSYIEAVAEKYKIDAADLKAMVTRYGTIGLQAQTTNMDDTARPVIATPPPEGNRNPRDEAADRETQPQRLLL
;
A
#
# COMPACT_ATOMS: atom_id res chain seq x y z
N LYS A 1 2.84 -17.27 -9.06
CA LYS A 1 2.62 -17.25 -10.53
C LYS A 1 3.15 -18.46 -11.30
N ARG A 2 4.11 -19.20 -10.75
CA ARG A 2 4.60 -20.42 -11.42
C ARG A 2 3.60 -21.59 -11.36
N TYR A 3 2.73 -21.62 -10.34
CA TYR A 3 1.81 -22.73 -10.08
C TYR A 3 0.34 -22.32 -10.08
N THR A 4 0.03 -21.05 -9.78
CA THR A 4 -1.33 -20.51 -9.74
C THR A 4 -1.33 -19.01 -9.98
N ASP A 5 -2.46 -18.50 -10.49
CA ASP A 5 -2.74 -17.07 -10.66
C ASP A 5 -3.75 -16.56 -9.61
N GLU A 6 -4.37 -17.46 -8.83
CA GLU A 6 -5.36 -17.12 -7.80
C GLU A 6 -5.16 -17.98 -6.56
N VAL A 7 -5.30 -17.39 -5.37
CA VAL A 7 -5.29 -18.08 -4.07
C VAL A 7 -6.48 -17.68 -3.22
N TYR A 8 -6.99 -18.64 -2.45
CA TYR A 8 -8.05 -18.44 -1.47
C TYR A 8 -7.44 -18.36 -0.09
N LEU A 9 -7.80 -17.31 0.67
CA LEU A 9 -7.31 -17.06 2.01
C LEU A 9 -8.44 -17.28 3.01
N ALA A 10 -8.22 -18.19 3.96
CA ALA A 10 -9.11 -18.48 5.07
C ALA A 10 -8.33 -18.27 6.38
N TYR A 11 -8.45 -17.08 6.95
CA TYR A 11 -7.83 -16.74 8.24
C TYR A 11 -8.87 -16.66 9.33
N ASP A 12 -8.40 -16.70 10.57
CA ASP A 12 -9.23 -16.50 11.76
C ASP A 12 -10.06 -15.21 11.64
N SER A 13 -11.32 -15.28 12.05
CA SER A 13 -12.28 -14.17 11.93
C SER A 13 -12.01 -13.02 12.91
N ASP A 14 -10.96 -13.10 13.73
CA ASP A 14 -10.56 -12.09 14.71
C ASP A 14 -9.78 -10.91 14.10
N GLY A 15 -9.44 -9.92 14.93
CA GLY A 15 -8.69 -8.74 14.50
C GLY A 15 -7.25 -9.05 14.06
N ALA A 16 -6.63 -10.10 14.60
CA ALA A 16 -5.28 -10.52 14.22
C ALA A 16 -5.30 -11.21 12.85
N GLY A 17 -6.24 -12.14 12.64
CA GLY A 17 -6.46 -12.80 11.36
C GLY A 17 -6.79 -11.81 10.25
N ARG A 18 -7.62 -10.78 10.52
CA ARG A 18 -7.90 -9.72 9.56
C ARG A 18 -6.64 -8.94 9.14
N LYS A 19 -5.77 -8.58 10.10
CA LYS A 19 -4.49 -7.92 9.79
C LYS A 19 -3.57 -8.82 8.96
N ALA A 20 -3.52 -10.11 9.29
CA ALA A 20 -2.76 -11.11 8.53
C ALA A 20 -3.29 -11.22 7.08
N THR A 21 -4.61 -11.27 6.89
CA THR A 21 -5.27 -11.28 5.58
C THR A 21 -4.88 -10.05 4.76
N MET A 22 -4.97 -8.84 5.35
CA MET A 22 -4.60 -7.59 4.66
C MET A 22 -3.14 -7.59 4.21
N LYS A 23 -2.23 -8.08 5.06
CA LYS A 23 -0.80 -8.23 4.71
C LYS A 23 -0.60 -9.23 3.58
N ALA A 24 -1.27 -10.38 3.63
CA ALA A 24 -1.18 -11.42 2.59
C ALA A 24 -1.70 -10.91 1.25
N ILE A 25 -2.83 -10.17 1.21
CA ILE A 25 -3.36 -9.54 -0.01
C ILE A 25 -2.29 -8.61 -0.63
N GLY A 26 -1.62 -7.78 0.17
CA GLY A 26 -0.55 -6.90 -0.29
C GLY A 26 0.59 -7.67 -0.96
N ILE A 27 1.12 -8.69 -0.28
CA ILE A 27 2.22 -9.52 -0.79
C ILE A 27 1.82 -10.25 -2.09
N MET A 28 0.62 -10.84 -2.15
CA MET A 28 0.15 -11.54 -3.34
C MET A 28 -0.02 -10.61 -4.54
N ARG A 29 -0.49 -9.39 -4.29
CA ARG A 29 -0.60 -8.36 -5.34
C ARG A 29 0.75 -7.97 -5.93
N GLU A 30 1.78 -7.76 -5.09
CA GLU A 30 3.14 -7.43 -5.56
C GLU A 30 3.71 -8.50 -6.51
N VAL A 31 3.36 -9.76 -6.30
CA VAL A 31 3.77 -10.87 -7.19
C VAL A 31 2.74 -11.17 -8.29
N GLY A 32 1.68 -10.38 -8.40
CA GLY A 32 0.64 -10.49 -9.43
C GLY A 32 -0.26 -11.72 -9.28
N ILE A 33 -0.51 -12.17 -8.05
CA ILE A 33 -1.46 -13.25 -7.73
C ILE A 33 -2.77 -12.64 -7.20
N SER A 34 -3.88 -13.05 -7.79
CA SER A 34 -5.21 -12.67 -7.32
C SER A 34 -5.54 -13.37 -5.99
N THR A 35 -6.25 -12.67 -5.11
CA THR A 35 -6.67 -13.22 -3.82
C THR A 35 -8.17 -13.23 -3.69
N ARG A 36 -8.70 -14.31 -3.10
CA ARG A 36 -10.09 -14.41 -2.66
C ARG A 36 -10.13 -14.72 -1.18
N ILE A 37 -11.01 -14.06 -0.46
CA ILE A 37 -11.14 -14.16 0.99
C ILE A 37 -12.41 -14.93 1.32
N ILE A 38 -12.26 -16.03 2.05
CA ILE A 38 -13.37 -16.86 2.53
C ILE A 38 -13.85 -16.30 3.87
N ASP A 39 -15.12 -15.90 3.97
CA ASP A 39 -15.72 -15.46 5.23
C ASP A 39 -16.18 -16.66 6.04
N LEU A 40 -15.55 -16.88 7.17
CA LEU A 40 -15.83 -18.00 8.08
C LEU A 40 -16.88 -17.68 9.15
N LYS A 41 -17.36 -16.44 9.22
CA LYS A 41 -18.32 -16.05 10.26
C LYS A 41 -19.57 -16.92 10.24
N PRO A 42 -20.11 -17.24 11.43
CA PRO A 42 -19.72 -16.76 12.77
C PRO A 42 -18.58 -17.54 13.42
N TYR A 43 -18.00 -18.52 12.75
CA TYR A 43 -16.94 -19.39 13.28
C TYR A 43 -15.58 -18.69 13.24
N LYS A 44 -14.69 -19.14 14.11
CA LYS A 44 -13.38 -18.52 14.31
C LYS A 44 -12.40 -18.90 13.20
N ASP A 45 -12.35 -20.18 12.89
CA ASP A 45 -11.37 -20.76 11.96
C ASP A 45 -11.99 -21.82 11.03
N PRO A 46 -11.28 -22.29 9.98
CA PRO A 46 -11.79 -23.28 9.06
C PRO A 46 -12.13 -24.64 9.71
N ASP A 47 -11.39 -25.06 10.74
CA ASP A 47 -11.61 -26.32 11.42
C ASP A 47 -12.93 -26.30 12.17
N GLU A 48 -13.17 -25.26 12.97
CA GLU A 48 -14.42 -25.04 13.67
C GLU A 48 -15.60 -24.95 12.69
N PHE A 49 -15.42 -24.24 11.56
CA PHE A 49 -16.46 -24.10 10.54
C PHE A 49 -16.85 -25.47 9.94
N ILE A 50 -15.85 -26.25 9.50
CA ILE A 50 -16.11 -27.56 8.85
C ILE A 50 -16.66 -28.57 9.86
N HIS A 51 -16.20 -28.55 11.11
CA HIS A 51 -16.71 -29.41 12.17
C HIS A 51 -18.20 -29.19 12.45
N ASN A 52 -18.67 -27.94 12.42
CA ASN A 52 -20.05 -27.58 12.72
C ASN A 52 -20.99 -27.66 11.51
N LEU A 53 -20.54 -27.26 10.32
CA LEU A 53 -21.41 -27.14 9.14
C LEU A 53 -21.11 -28.13 8.00
N GLY A 54 -19.99 -28.83 8.09
CA GLY A 54 -19.59 -29.81 7.08
C GLY A 54 -18.90 -29.22 5.86
N LYS A 55 -18.46 -30.13 4.99
CA LYS A 55 -17.68 -29.83 3.80
C LYS A 55 -18.47 -29.03 2.77
N GLU A 56 -19.74 -29.41 2.52
CA GLU A 56 -20.60 -28.77 1.52
C GLU A 56 -20.83 -27.28 1.82
N ALA A 57 -21.01 -26.95 3.11
CA ALA A 57 -21.14 -25.55 3.53
C ALA A 57 -19.84 -24.76 3.31
N PHE A 58 -18.69 -25.39 3.52
CA PHE A 58 -17.41 -24.76 3.28
C PHE A 58 -17.14 -24.54 1.78
N GLU A 59 -17.51 -25.49 0.91
CA GLU A 59 -17.46 -25.32 -0.54
C GLU A 59 -18.35 -24.18 -1.00
N GLY A 60 -19.52 -23.99 -0.39
CA GLY A 60 -20.36 -22.81 -0.61
C GLY A 60 -19.65 -21.51 -0.23
N ARG A 61 -18.93 -21.47 0.89
CA ARG A 61 -18.13 -20.28 1.28
C ARG A 61 -16.98 -20.01 0.32
N ILE A 62 -16.38 -21.03 -0.28
CA ILE A 62 -15.37 -20.85 -1.34
C ILE A 62 -15.99 -20.20 -2.56
N ALA A 63 -17.18 -20.65 -2.98
CA ALA A 63 -17.91 -20.07 -4.13
C ALA A 63 -18.28 -18.60 -3.89
N ASP A 64 -18.62 -18.23 -2.65
CA ASP A 64 -19.00 -16.86 -2.24
C ASP A 64 -17.81 -15.99 -1.85
N ALA A 65 -16.57 -16.48 -1.99
CA ALA A 65 -15.38 -15.78 -1.56
C ALA A 65 -15.21 -14.43 -2.27
N VAL A 66 -15.02 -13.37 -1.48
CA VAL A 66 -14.85 -12.01 -2.00
C VAL A 66 -13.41 -11.76 -2.47
N THR A 67 -13.24 -10.91 -3.47
CA THR A 67 -11.90 -10.54 -3.95
C THR A 67 -11.15 -9.71 -2.90
N GLY A 68 -9.80 -9.80 -2.89
CA GLY A 68 -8.97 -9.05 -1.96
C GLY A 68 -9.22 -7.54 -1.98
N ILE A 69 -9.48 -6.96 -3.16
CA ILE A 69 -9.80 -5.53 -3.30
C ILE A 69 -11.12 -5.18 -2.59
N VAL A 70 -12.16 -5.98 -2.79
CA VAL A 70 -13.46 -5.76 -2.11
C VAL A 70 -13.30 -5.90 -0.61
N PHE A 71 -12.56 -6.91 -0.14
CA PHE A 71 -12.26 -7.10 1.29
C PHE A 71 -11.51 -5.91 1.91
N GLU A 72 -10.53 -5.34 1.20
CA GLU A 72 -9.83 -4.13 1.64
C GLU A 72 -10.77 -2.93 1.75
N ILE A 73 -11.64 -2.71 0.75
CA ILE A 73 -12.61 -1.61 0.75
C ILE A 73 -13.66 -1.81 1.84
N ASP A 74 -14.14 -3.05 2.07
CA ASP A 74 -15.03 -3.39 3.19
C ASP A 74 -14.36 -3.05 4.54
N GLY A 75 -13.05 -3.25 4.62
CA GLY A 75 -12.25 -2.87 5.76
C GLY A 75 -12.22 -1.37 6.01
N ILE A 76 -12.04 -0.60 4.97
CA ILE A 76 -12.10 0.86 5.03
C ILE A 76 -13.50 1.31 5.47
N ALA A 77 -14.55 0.74 4.87
CA ALA A 77 -15.94 1.10 5.14
C ALA A 77 -16.34 0.94 6.62
N GLN A 78 -15.76 -0.04 7.33
CA GLN A 78 -16.04 -0.25 8.77
C GLN A 78 -15.62 0.93 9.66
N GLY A 79 -14.70 1.78 9.21
CA GLY A 79 -14.28 2.98 9.92
C GLY A 79 -15.19 4.20 9.74
N TYR A 80 -16.29 4.08 8.97
CA TYR A 80 -17.13 5.20 8.60
C TYR A 80 -18.63 4.91 8.83
N ASN A 81 -19.39 5.91 9.28
CA ASN A 81 -20.84 5.88 9.29
C ASN A 81 -21.37 6.26 7.89
N LEU A 82 -21.61 5.27 7.04
CA LEU A 82 -22.05 5.50 5.64
C LEU A 82 -23.46 6.10 5.50
N ARG A 83 -24.20 6.27 6.61
CA ARG A 83 -25.46 7.03 6.63
C ARG A 83 -25.24 8.53 6.75
N ASP A 84 -24.08 8.94 7.26
CA ASP A 84 -23.66 10.32 7.31
C ASP A 84 -23.05 10.73 5.97
N PRO A 85 -23.56 11.78 5.29
CA PRO A 85 -23.06 12.19 3.98
C PRO A 85 -21.58 12.59 3.98
N GLU A 86 -21.09 13.26 5.03
CA GLU A 86 -19.69 13.70 5.12
C GLU A 86 -18.75 12.48 5.28
N GLU A 87 -19.11 11.55 6.15
CA GLU A 87 -18.35 10.33 6.35
C GLU A 87 -18.37 9.43 5.10
N LYS A 88 -19.52 9.36 4.41
CA LYS A 88 -19.63 8.67 3.14
C LYS A 88 -18.70 9.28 2.08
N ILE A 89 -18.59 10.61 2.01
CA ILE A 89 -17.64 11.28 1.11
C ILE A 89 -16.19 10.94 1.48
N ARG A 90 -15.85 10.92 2.76
CA ARG A 90 -14.50 10.52 3.24
C ARG A 90 -14.18 9.09 2.86
N PHE A 91 -15.09 8.17 3.12
CA PHE A 91 -14.99 6.77 2.67
C PHE A 91 -14.78 6.67 1.16
N THR A 92 -15.62 7.36 0.36
CA THR A 92 -15.52 7.33 -1.11
C THR A 92 -14.15 7.79 -1.60
N LYS A 93 -13.55 8.81 -0.97
CA LYS A 93 -12.18 9.24 -1.29
C LYS A 93 -11.15 8.16 -1.00
N GLU A 94 -11.23 7.48 0.13
CA GLU A 94 -10.30 6.40 0.48
C GLU A 94 -10.47 5.17 -0.45
N ALA A 95 -11.72 4.80 -0.77
CA ALA A 95 -12.00 3.76 -1.73
C ALA A 95 -11.46 4.11 -3.13
N ALA A 96 -11.63 5.36 -3.58
CA ALA A 96 -11.11 5.83 -4.86
C ALA A 96 -9.57 5.78 -4.92
N LYS A 97 -8.86 6.17 -3.85
CA LYS A 97 -7.41 6.02 -3.76
C LYS A 97 -7.00 4.56 -3.87
N ARG A 98 -7.73 3.66 -3.22
CA ARG A 98 -7.45 2.23 -3.27
C ARG A 98 -7.62 1.67 -4.67
N LEU A 99 -8.71 2.05 -5.37
CA LEU A 99 -8.99 1.65 -6.74
C LEU A 99 -8.00 2.25 -7.75
N SER A 100 -7.51 3.47 -7.52
CA SER A 100 -6.54 4.12 -8.41
C SER A 100 -5.18 3.41 -8.44
N ALA A 101 -4.86 2.61 -7.43
CA ALA A 101 -3.64 1.80 -7.37
C ALA A 101 -3.71 0.49 -8.17
N LEU A 102 -4.84 0.21 -8.85
CA LEU A 102 -4.96 -0.92 -9.76
C LEU A 102 -4.40 -0.53 -11.13
N ASP A 103 -3.40 -1.25 -11.60
CA ASP A 103 -2.69 -0.91 -12.84
C ASP A 103 -3.55 -1.17 -14.08
N GLU A 104 -4.27 -2.29 -14.11
CA GLU A 104 -5.03 -2.72 -15.29
C GLU A 104 -6.37 -1.96 -15.43
N PRO A 105 -6.58 -1.20 -16.52
CA PRO A 105 -7.76 -0.35 -16.68
C PRO A 105 -9.09 -1.10 -16.68
N VAL A 106 -9.14 -2.29 -17.29
CA VAL A 106 -10.37 -3.12 -17.36
C VAL A 106 -10.74 -3.63 -15.98
N VAL A 107 -9.76 -4.17 -15.24
CA VAL A 107 -9.93 -4.63 -13.85
C VAL A 107 -10.39 -3.48 -12.96
N ARG A 108 -9.72 -2.34 -13.05
CA ARG A 108 -10.09 -1.14 -12.30
C ARG A 108 -11.52 -0.68 -12.58
N HIS A 109 -11.94 -0.69 -13.85
CA HIS A 109 -13.31 -0.33 -14.23
C HIS A 109 -14.36 -1.26 -13.60
N SER A 110 -14.16 -2.58 -13.68
CA SER A 110 -15.04 -3.56 -13.08
C SER A 110 -15.18 -3.40 -11.55
N TYR A 111 -14.05 -3.07 -10.86
CA TYR A 111 -14.11 -2.80 -9.42
C TYR A 111 -14.78 -1.46 -9.09
N ILE A 112 -14.66 -0.44 -9.93
CA ILE A 112 -15.40 0.83 -9.75
C ILE A 112 -16.88 0.56 -9.77
N GLU A 113 -17.40 -0.20 -10.74
CA GLU A 113 -18.82 -0.56 -10.85
C GLU A 113 -19.29 -1.37 -9.63
N ALA A 114 -18.56 -2.42 -9.26
CA ALA A 114 -18.91 -3.28 -8.13
C ALA A 114 -18.95 -2.51 -6.79
N VAL A 115 -17.99 -1.60 -6.55
CA VAL A 115 -17.93 -0.78 -5.34
C VAL A 115 -19.03 0.30 -5.34
N ALA A 116 -19.28 0.93 -6.49
CA ALA A 116 -20.34 1.92 -6.64
C ALA A 116 -21.71 1.31 -6.34
N GLU A 117 -22.00 0.13 -6.89
CA GLU A 117 -23.24 -0.61 -6.62
C GLU A 117 -23.37 -1.00 -5.15
N LYS A 118 -22.33 -1.62 -4.58
CA LYS A 118 -22.33 -2.11 -3.20
C LYS A 118 -22.58 -1.02 -2.17
N TYR A 119 -21.96 0.15 -2.35
CA TYR A 119 -22.02 1.27 -1.39
C TYR A 119 -22.99 2.37 -1.79
N LYS A 120 -23.75 2.16 -2.87
CA LYS A 120 -24.71 3.15 -3.40
C LYS A 120 -24.06 4.51 -3.63
N ILE A 121 -22.94 4.49 -4.37
CA ILE A 121 -22.20 5.65 -4.84
C ILE A 121 -22.46 5.78 -6.34
N ASP A 122 -22.54 7.00 -6.87
CA ASP A 122 -22.60 7.19 -8.31
C ASP A 122 -21.30 6.70 -8.98
N ALA A 123 -21.43 5.84 -9.99
CA ALA A 123 -20.28 5.21 -10.64
C ALA A 123 -19.42 6.23 -11.42
N ALA A 124 -20.06 7.26 -12.00
CA ALA A 124 -19.33 8.30 -12.72
C ALA A 124 -18.51 9.19 -11.76
N ASP A 125 -19.09 9.54 -10.61
CA ASP A 125 -18.39 10.29 -9.57
C ASP A 125 -17.21 9.51 -8.99
N LEU A 126 -17.41 8.22 -8.69
CA LEU A 126 -16.33 7.36 -8.21
C LEU A 126 -15.22 7.23 -9.26
N LYS A 127 -15.56 7.03 -10.51
CA LYS A 127 -14.62 6.94 -11.64
C LYS A 127 -13.81 8.24 -11.80
N ALA A 128 -14.46 9.40 -11.71
CA ALA A 128 -13.78 10.70 -11.77
C ALA A 128 -12.75 10.86 -10.65
N MET A 129 -13.13 10.46 -9.41
CA MET A 129 -12.21 10.48 -8.26
C MET A 129 -11.02 9.53 -8.46
N VAL A 130 -11.26 8.30 -8.93
CA VAL A 130 -10.22 7.30 -9.21
C VAL A 130 -9.22 7.83 -10.24
N THR A 131 -9.71 8.42 -11.33
CA THR A 131 -8.87 9.02 -12.38
C THR A 131 -8.01 10.14 -11.81
N ARG A 132 -8.60 11.04 -11.00
CA ARG A 132 -7.88 12.14 -10.35
C ARG A 132 -6.74 11.64 -9.45
N TYR A 133 -6.98 10.63 -8.63
CA TYR A 133 -5.94 10.07 -7.75
C TYR A 133 -4.85 9.34 -8.53
N GLY A 134 -5.18 8.65 -9.61
CA GLY A 134 -4.20 8.01 -10.50
C GLY A 134 -3.25 9.04 -11.14
N THR A 135 -3.79 10.18 -11.60
CA THR A 135 -2.99 11.28 -12.19
C THR A 135 -2.06 11.92 -11.17
N ILE A 136 -2.55 12.18 -9.93
CA ILE A 136 -1.73 12.75 -8.85
C ILE A 136 -0.59 11.78 -8.46
N GLY A 137 -0.86 10.48 -8.39
CA GLY A 137 0.15 9.46 -8.09
C GLY A 137 1.28 9.41 -9.13
N LEU A 138 0.95 9.52 -10.41
CA LEU A 138 1.92 9.59 -11.51
C LEU A 138 2.79 10.84 -11.43
N GLN A 139 2.20 12.01 -11.15
CA GLN A 139 2.96 13.27 -11.01
C GLN A 139 3.91 13.25 -9.81
N ALA A 140 3.51 12.65 -8.68
CA ALA A 140 4.38 12.51 -7.52
C ALA A 140 5.57 11.58 -7.76
N GLN A 141 5.43 10.57 -8.62
CA GLN A 141 6.53 9.68 -9.00
C GLN A 141 7.51 10.35 -9.96
N THR A 142 7.04 11.19 -10.89
CA THR A 142 7.92 11.91 -11.84
C THR A 142 8.74 13.00 -11.16
N THR A 143 8.20 13.70 -10.15
CA THR A 143 8.96 14.70 -9.38
C THR A 143 10.06 14.09 -8.52
N ASN A 144 9.88 12.87 -8.02
CA ASN A 144 10.91 12.16 -7.25
C ASN A 144 12.03 11.56 -8.11
N MET A 145 11.84 11.39 -9.41
CA MET A 145 12.89 10.91 -10.34
C MET A 145 13.82 12.01 -10.83
N ASP A 146 13.39 13.28 -10.81
CA ASP A 146 14.20 14.39 -11.32
C ASP A 146 15.19 14.95 -10.28
N ASP A 147 15.00 14.60 -8.99
CA ASP A 147 15.86 15.09 -7.90
C ASP A 147 17.07 14.17 -7.59
N THR A 148 17.22 13.03 -8.30
CA THR A 148 18.34 12.09 -8.11
C THR A 148 19.42 12.13 -9.20
N ALA A 149 19.34 13.05 -10.16
CA ALA A 149 20.26 13.10 -11.28
C ALA A 149 20.99 14.44 -11.39
N ARG A 150 21.89 14.74 -10.45
CA ARG A 150 23.17 15.43 -10.73
C ARG A 150 24.11 15.31 -9.52
N PRO A 151 25.18 14.52 -9.57
CA PRO A 151 26.32 14.77 -8.71
C PRO A 151 26.95 16.10 -9.16
N VAL A 152 26.84 17.11 -8.31
CA VAL A 152 27.65 18.33 -8.47
C VAL A 152 29.10 17.92 -8.26
N ILE A 153 29.85 17.77 -9.33
CA ILE A 153 31.31 17.68 -9.25
C ILE A 153 31.75 19.05 -8.77
N ALA A 154 32.06 19.14 -7.49
CA ALA A 154 32.73 20.32 -6.92
C ALA A 154 34.12 20.40 -7.56
N THR A 155 34.34 21.39 -8.41
CA THR A 155 35.67 21.78 -8.85
C THR A 155 36.43 22.30 -7.65
N PRO A 156 37.67 21.82 -7.38
CA PRO A 156 38.50 22.37 -6.31
C PRO A 156 38.77 23.85 -6.59
N PRO A 157 38.85 24.70 -5.55
CA PRO A 157 39.19 26.11 -5.74
C PRO A 157 40.62 26.24 -6.28
N PRO A 158 40.89 27.29 -7.12
CA PRO A 158 42.22 27.52 -7.68
C PRO A 158 43.25 27.78 -6.57
N GLU A 159 44.40 27.13 -6.65
CA GLU A 159 45.52 27.34 -5.76
C GLU A 159 45.96 28.82 -5.80
N GLY A 160 45.57 29.54 -4.74
CA GLY A 160 46.05 30.91 -4.51
C GLY A 160 47.44 30.88 -3.85
N ASN A 161 48.33 31.56 -4.52
CA ASN A 161 49.72 31.96 -4.21
C ASN A 161 50.00 32.06 -2.69
N ARG A 162 50.69 31.09 -2.12
CA ARG A 162 51.19 31.14 -0.73
C ARG A 162 52.41 32.01 -0.66
N ASN A 163 52.32 33.09 0.10
CA ASN A 163 53.40 34.02 0.39
C ASN A 163 54.41 33.37 1.35
N PRO A 164 55.75 33.44 1.08
CA PRO A 164 56.78 32.72 1.89
C PRO A 164 57.02 33.22 3.31
N ARG A 165 56.16 34.09 3.84
CA ARG A 165 56.35 34.67 5.18
C ARG A 165 55.59 33.97 6.32
N ASP A 166 54.76 32.98 6.00
CA ASP A 166 53.93 32.31 7.04
C ASP A 166 54.53 31.00 7.60
N GLU A 167 55.72 30.57 7.14
CA GLU A 167 56.41 29.37 7.63
C GLU A 167 57.21 29.54 8.92
N ALA A 168 57.30 30.75 9.47
CA ALA A 168 58.13 31.00 10.66
C ALA A 168 57.37 30.96 12.00
N ALA A 169 56.02 30.84 11.98
CA ALA A 169 55.21 30.95 13.22
C ALA A 169 54.80 29.60 13.83
N ASP A 170 55.02 28.47 13.16
CA ASP A 170 54.45 27.18 13.57
C ASP A 170 55.46 26.23 14.27
N ARG A 171 56.63 26.75 14.68
CA ARG A 171 57.67 25.93 15.35
C ARG A 171 57.75 26.07 16.86
N GLU A 172 56.89 26.82 17.51
CA GLU A 172 57.02 27.13 18.93
C GLU A 172 55.81 26.81 19.81
N THR A 173 55.09 25.70 19.57
CA THR A 173 54.12 25.22 20.58
C THR A 173 53.87 23.70 20.45
N GLN A 174 54.87 22.90 20.89
CA GLN A 174 54.58 21.53 21.34
C GLN A 174 54.83 21.42 22.85
N PRO A 175 53.81 21.21 23.66
CA PRO A 175 54.00 20.78 25.05
C PRO A 175 54.34 19.28 25.10
N GLN A 176 55.47 18.96 25.76
CA GLN A 176 55.91 17.62 26.09
C GLN A 176 54.86 16.89 26.91
N ARG A 177 54.40 15.72 26.44
CA ARG A 177 53.66 14.76 27.24
C ARG A 177 54.65 13.92 28.03
N LEU A 178 54.70 14.16 29.35
CA LEU A 178 55.37 13.32 30.32
C LEU A 178 54.57 12.02 30.52
N LEU A 179 55.31 10.91 30.50
CA LEU A 179 54.85 9.59 30.93
C LEU A 179 54.73 9.56 32.47
N LEU A 180 53.63 9.05 32.99
CA LEU A 180 53.53 8.18 34.16
C LEU A 180 52.29 7.32 34.00
#